data_b922f757a733dd15280dff5ebf3b83cf
#
_entry.id   b922f757a733dd15280dff5ebf3b83cf
#
_cell.length_a   1.000
_cell.length_b   1.000
_cell.length_c   1.000
_cell.angle_alpha   90.00
_cell.angle_beta   90.00
_cell.angle_gamma   90.00
#
_symmetry.space_group_name_H-M   'P 1'
#
loop_
_entity.id
_entity.type
_entity.pdbx_description
1 polymer ?
#
loop_
_entity_poly.entity_id
_entity_poly.type
_entity_poly.pdbx_seq_one_letter_code
_entity_poly.pdbx_strand_id
1 'polypeptide(L)'
;MKEVSEKTGLNIICASGYYYEGEGAPAYFKQRAGLGDIAAEVYEMFKMEVTEGIADTGIRPGVFKLASSKNQITDYEMVFFKAAARVSRENGIPIITHTQEGTMGPEQAQLLISEGADPNRIMIGHMGGSTDLD
;
A
#
# COMPACT_ATOMS: atom_id res chain seq x y z
N MET A 1 12.85 -13.11 -4.56
CA MET A 1 11.64 -13.38 -5.39
C MET A 1 12.01 -13.69 -6.84
N LYS A 2 12.85 -12.87 -7.51
CA LYS A 2 13.31 -13.13 -8.89
C LYS A 2 13.91 -14.52 -9.04
N GLU A 3 14.90 -14.84 -8.23
CA GLU A 3 15.59 -16.15 -8.24
C GLU A 3 14.62 -17.33 -8.00
N VAL A 4 13.63 -17.16 -7.12
CA VAL A 4 12.61 -18.18 -6.88
C VAL A 4 11.74 -18.40 -8.12
N SER A 5 11.28 -17.31 -8.75
CA SER A 5 10.51 -17.38 -10.00
C SER A 5 11.28 -18.08 -11.11
N GLU A 6 12.54 -17.68 -11.32
CA GLU A 6 13.41 -18.28 -12.35
C GLU A 6 13.69 -19.78 -12.11
N LYS A 7 13.91 -20.18 -10.85
CA LYS A 7 14.19 -21.59 -10.51
C LYS A 7 12.96 -22.49 -10.51
N THR A 8 11.78 -21.95 -10.22
CA THR A 8 10.55 -22.75 -10.05
C THR A 8 9.59 -22.64 -11.22
N GLY A 9 9.75 -21.64 -12.09
CA GLY A 9 8.78 -21.32 -13.15
C GLY A 9 7.49 -20.66 -12.64
N LEU A 10 7.41 -20.31 -11.34
CA LEU A 10 6.26 -19.63 -10.76
C LEU A 10 6.20 -18.16 -11.21
N ASN A 11 5.02 -17.72 -11.65
CA ASN A 11 4.75 -16.32 -11.86
C ASN A 11 4.52 -15.62 -10.52
N ILE A 12 5.38 -14.65 -10.18
CA ILE A 12 5.33 -13.92 -8.92
C ILE A 12 5.08 -12.44 -9.22
N ILE A 13 3.96 -11.90 -8.70
CA ILE A 13 3.66 -10.48 -8.73
C ILE A 13 4.25 -9.85 -7.48
N CYS A 14 5.23 -8.96 -7.65
CA CYS A 14 5.80 -8.20 -6.54
C CYS A 14 4.84 -7.09 -6.12
N ALA A 15 4.77 -6.82 -4.82
CA ALA A 15 4.05 -5.67 -4.26
C ALA A 15 5.04 -4.60 -3.80
N SER A 16 4.66 -3.33 -3.94
CA SER A 16 5.20 -2.21 -3.19
C SER A 16 4.20 -1.82 -2.09
N GLY A 17 4.66 -1.10 -1.08
CA GLY A 17 3.82 -0.66 0.03
C GLY A 17 4.24 -1.27 1.36
N TYR A 18 3.47 -0.92 2.40
CA TYR A 18 3.80 -1.30 3.78
C TYR A 18 2.59 -1.76 4.57
N TYR A 19 2.87 -2.51 5.64
CA TYR A 19 1.86 -3.00 6.57
C TYR A 19 1.46 -1.90 7.55
N TYR A 20 0.48 -2.15 8.46
CA TYR A 20 0.00 -1.12 9.38
C TYR A 20 1.08 -0.69 10.38
N GLU A 21 0.90 0.48 10.99
CA GLU A 21 1.91 1.15 11.81
C GLU A 21 2.36 0.32 13.01
N GLY A 22 1.45 -0.42 13.64
CA GLY A 22 1.74 -1.26 14.80
C GLY A 22 2.62 -2.46 14.50
N GLU A 23 2.62 -2.94 13.23
CA GLU A 23 3.35 -4.13 12.81
C GLU A 23 3.86 -3.97 11.37
N GLY A 24 5.15 -4.11 11.17
CA GLY A 24 5.75 -4.06 9.84
C GLY A 24 5.97 -2.68 9.23
N ALA A 25 5.69 -1.60 9.96
CA ALA A 25 6.05 -0.26 9.51
C ALA A 25 7.57 -0.08 9.52
N PRO A 26 8.17 0.43 8.41
CA PRO A 26 9.62 0.56 8.33
C PRO A 26 10.15 1.54 9.35
N ALA A 27 11.18 1.13 10.10
CA ALA A 27 11.84 1.96 11.11
C ALA A 27 12.33 3.29 10.53
N TYR A 28 12.80 3.28 9.28
CA TYR A 28 13.22 4.47 8.55
C TYR A 28 12.11 5.52 8.49
N PHE A 29 10.94 5.19 7.97
CA PHE A 29 9.84 6.15 7.86
C PHE A 29 9.25 6.56 9.20
N LYS A 30 9.25 5.68 10.21
CA LYS A 30 8.86 6.05 11.58
C LYS A 30 9.79 7.13 12.16
N GLN A 31 11.09 6.95 11.99
CA GLN A 31 12.07 7.95 12.43
C GLN A 31 11.91 9.27 11.64
N ARG A 32 11.75 9.19 10.32
CA ARG A 32 11.57 10.38 9.47
C ARG A 32 10.29 11.15 9.81
N ALA A 33 9.18 10.44 10.02
CA ALA A 33 7.90 11.06 10.42
C ALA A 33 7.99 11.79 11.76
N GLY A 34 8.83 11.31 12.67
CA GLY A 34 9.14 12.03 13.94
C GLY A 34 9.95 13.33 13.76
N LEU A 35 10.56 13.53 12.59
CA LEU A 35 11.36 14.72 12.26
C LEU A 35 10.63 15.71 11.36
N GLY A 36 9.55 15.28 10.68
CA GLY A 36 8.81 16.14 9.75
C GLY A 36 7.89 15.39 8.81
N ASP A 37 7.35 16.08 7.80
CA ASP A 37 6.48 15.50 6.79
C ASP A 37 7.27 14.59 5.85
N ILE A 38 6.74 13.36 5.66
CA ILE A 38 7.32 12.33 4.78
C ILE A 38 6.51 12.12 3.49
N ALA A 39 5.44 12.88 3.26
CA ALA A 39 4.52 12.62 2.15
C ALA A 39 5.19 12.66 0.77
N ALA A 40 6.04 13.66 0.54
CA ALA A 40 6.78 13.78 -0.72
C ALA A 40 7.76 12.61 -0.92
N GLU A 41 8.46 12.21 0.14
CA GLU A 41 9.45 11.14 0.10
C GLU A 41 8.79 9.77 -0.19
N VAL A 42 7.65 9.48 0.45
CA VAL A 42 6.89 8.27 0.20
C VAL A 42 6.33 8.23 -1.22
N TYR A 43 5.79 9.36 -1.70
CA TYR A 43 5.28 9.47 -3.07
C TYR A 43 6.39 9.22 -4.10
N GLU A 44 7.54 9.88 -3.98
CA GLU A 44 8.66 9.71 -4.93
C GLU A 44 9.20 8.27 -4.90
N MET A 45 9.30 7.64 -3.72
CA MET A 45 9.70 6.25 -3.61
C MET A 45 8.72 5.33 -4.36
N PHE A 46 7.42 5.44 -4.12
CA PHE A 46 6.41 4.62 -4.79
C PHE A 46 6.40 4.83 -6.30
N LYS A 47 6.53 6.07 -6.74
CA LYS A 47 6.62 6.43 -8.15
C LYS A 47 7.86 5.80 -8.80
N MET A 48 9.02 5.94 -8.18
CA MET A 48 10.28 5.36 -8.67
C MET A 48 10.17 3.83 -8.79
N GLU A 49 9.64 3.15 -7.76
CA GLU A 49 9.47 1.69 -7.81
C GLU A 49 8.54 1.24 -8.95
N VAL A 50 7.46 1.97 -9.21
CA VAL A 50 6.50 1.66 -10.29
C VAL A 50 7.08 1.97 -11.68
N THR A 51 7.87 3.02 -11.82
CA THR A 51 8.40 3.46 -13.13
C THR A 51 9.75 2.84 -13.48
N GLU A 52 10.62 2.65 -12.49
CA GLU A 52 12.00 2.20 -12.70
C GLU A 52 12.25 0.79 -12.15
N GLY A 53 11.62 0.44 -11.02
CA GLY A 53 11.73 -0.85 -10.36
C GLY A 53 12.14 -0.73 -8.90
N ILE A 54 11.93 -1.81 -8.16
CA ILE A 54 12.26 -1.92 -6.74
C ILE A 54 13.77 -2.02 -6.58
N ALA A 55 14.39 -1.07 -5.91
CA ALA A 55 15.83 -0.92 -5.77
C ALA A 55 16.54 -1.00 -7.14
N ASP A 56 17.64 -1.71 -7.23
CA ASP A 56 18.44 -1.91 -8.45
C ASP A 56 18.04 -3.18 -9.24
N THR A 57 16.90 -3.78 -8.91
CA THR A 57 16.45 -5.03 -9.54
C THR A 57 15.82 -4.87 -10.91
N GLY A 58 15.32 -3.68 -11.26
CA GLY A 58 14.52 -3.40 -12.45
C GLY A 58 13.14 -4.07 -12.42
N ILE A 59 12.75 -4.75 -11.33
CA ILE A 59 11.45 -5.40 -11.19
C ILE A 59 10.44 -4.38 -10.68
N ARG A 60 9.43 -4.07 -11.50
CA ARG A 60 8.35 -3.17 -11.14
C ARG A 60 7.27 -3.92 -10.36
N PRO A 61 6.69 -3.31 -9.30
CA PRO A 61 5.56 -3.91 -8.61
C PRO A 61 4.34 -3.96 -9.52
N GLY A 62 3.57 -5.05 -9.42
CA GLY A 62 2.29 -5.20 -10.10
C GLY A 62 1.10 -4.78 -9.25
N VAL A 63 1.31 -4.44 -7.96
CA VAL A 63 0.27 -4.08 -7.02
C VAL A 63 0.85 -3.27 -5.86
N PHE A 64 0.08 -2.31 -5.32
CA PHE A 64 0.34 -1.76 -4.00
C PHE A 64 -0.30 -2.63 -2.91
N LYS A 65 0.44 -2.86 -1.82
CA LYS A 65 -0.08 -3.48 -0.60
C LYS A 65 -0.04 -2.46 0.54
N LEU A 66 -1.23 -2.11 1.04
CA LEU A 66 -1.42 -1.18 2.15
C LEU A 66 -2.12 -1.88 3.32
N ALA A 67 -2.12 -1.26 4.48
CA ALA A 67 -2.82 -1.75 5.65
C ALA A 67 -3.23 -0.60 6.57
N SER A 68 -4.32 -0.77 7.33
CA SER A 68 -4.68 0.12 8.42
C SER A 68 -4.72 -0.62 9.76
N SER A 69 -4.47 0.13 10.82
CA SER A 69 -4.61 -0.31 12.19
C SER A 69 -6.07 -0.61 12.54
N LYS A 70 -6.28 -1.33 13.65
CA LYS A 70 -7.61 -1.62 14.17
C LYS A 70 -8.34 -0.33 14.56
N ASN A 71 -9.55 -0.16 14.06
CA ASN A 71 -10.46 0.97 14.33
C ASN A 71 -9.91 2.36 13.97
N GLN A 72 -8.84 2.44 13.18
CA GLN A 72 -8.29 3.71 12.72
C GLN A 72 -7.38 3.54 11.50
N ILE A 73 -7.30 4.60 10.69
CA ILE A 73 -6.19 4.84 9.76
C ILE A 73 -5.35 5.92 10.43
N THR A 74 -4.15 5.59 10.91
CA THR A 74 -3.30 6.58 11.59
C THR A 74 -2.81 7.64 10.62
N ASP A 75 -2.36 8.81 11.15
CA ASP A 75 -1.75 9.85 10.31
C ASP A 75 -0.54 9.33 9.53
N TYR A 76 0.22 8.44 10.15
CA TYR A 76 1.33 7.76 9.48
C TYR A 76 0.86 6.88 8.30
N GLU A 77 -0.13 6.02 8.54
CA GLU A 77 -0.69 5.13 7.50
C GLU A 77 -1.34 5.93 6.37
N MET A 78 -2.02 7.03 6.71
CA MET A 78 -2.68 7.92 5.74
C MET A 78 -1.71 8.45 4.68
N VAL A 79 -0.45 8.71 5.02
CA VAL A 79 0.59 9.14 4.07
C VAL A 79 0.78 8.10 2.97
N PHE A 80 0.86 6.83 3.33
CA PHE A 80 1.05 5.73 2.37
C PHE A 80 -0.19 5.50 1.51
N PHE A 81 -1.40 5.60 2.10
CA PHE A 81 -2.66 5.53 1.34
C PHE A 81 -2.75 6.62 0.28
N LYS A 82 -2.48 7.87 0.64
CA LYS A 82 -2.50 9.02 -0.27
C LYS A 82 -1.45 8.90 -1.38
N ALA A 83 -0.23 8.54 -1.03
CA ALA A 83 0.85 8.35 -1.99
C ALA A 83 0.52 7.23 -2.99
N ALA A 84 0.06 6.07 -2.51
CA ALA A 84 -0.32 4.94 -3.36
C ALA A 84 -1.52 5.27 -4.26
N ALA A 85 -2.55 5.95 -3.75
CA ALA A 85 -3.71 6.38 -4.55
C ALA A 85 -3.27 7.29 -5.70
N ARG A 86 -2.39 8.26 -5.42
CA ARG A 86 -1.87 9.17 -6.43
C ARG A 86 -1.06 8.44 -7.51
N VAL A 87 -0.11 7.57 -7.12
CA VAL A 87 0.70 6.81 -8.08
C VAL A 87 -0.17 5.80 -8.85
N SER A 88 -1.15 5.17 -8.20
CA SER A 88 -2.14 4.29 -8.85
C SER A 88 -2.91 5.03 -9.95
N ARG A 89 -3.42 6.23 -9.65
CA ARG A 89 -4.10 7.08 -10.64
C ARG A 89 -3.20 7.43 -11.83
N GLU A 90 -1.94 7.74 -11.59
CA GLU A 90 -0.98 8.16 -12.62
C GLU A 90 -0.48 7.01 -13.49
N ASN A 91 -0.38 5.79 -12.95
CA ASN A 91 0.28 4.65 -13.59
C ASN A 91 -0.62 3.43 -13.79
N GLY A 92 -1.84 3.44 -13.27
CA GLY A 92 -2.81 2.35 -13.43
C GLY A 92 -2.50 1.09 -12.61
N ILE A 93 -1.60 1.16 -11.62
CA ILE A 93 -1.29 0.02 -10.73
C ILE A 93 -2.43 -0.21 -9.74
N PRO A 94 -2.92 -1.45 -9.55
CA PRO A 94 -3.98 -1.76 -8.59
C PRO A 94 -3.49 -1.66 -7.14
N ILE A 95 -4.44 -1.49 -6.22
CA ILE A 95 -4.22 -1.42 -4.79
C ILE A 95 -4.97 -2.56 -4.09
N ILE A 96 -4.27 -3.31 -3.25
CA ILE A 96 -4.88 -4.26 -2.31
C ILE A 96 -4.57 -3.83 -0.88
N THR A 97 -5.54 -3.99 0.01
CA THR A 97 -5.34 -3.57 1.40
C THR A 97 -5.48 -4.73 2.39
N HIS A 98 -5.10 -4.46 3.61
CA HIS A 98 -5.41 -5.26 4.78
C HIS A 98 -6.19 -4.40 5.77
N THR A 99 -7.24 -4.97 6.35
CA THR A 99 -7.99 -4.39 7.45
C THR A 99 -7.68 -5.19 8.72
N GLN A 100 -7.17 -4.51 9.75
CA GLN A 100 -6.91 -5.19 11.02
C GLN A 100 -8.23 -5.56 11.71
N GLU A 101 -8.45 -6.86 11.92
CA GLU A 101 -9.70 -7.43 12.44
C GLU A 101 -10.96 -7.04 11.66
N GLY A 102 -10.84 -6.80 10.35
CA GLY A 102 -11.97 -6.44 9.49
C GLY A 102 -12.49 -5.01 9.67
N THR A 103 -11.76 -4.15 10.39
CA THR A 103 -12.16 -2.75 10.64
C THR A 103 -11.63 -1.80 9.58
N MET A 104 -12.24 -0.62 9.42
CA MET A 104 -11.82 0.49 8.54
C MET A 104 -11.88 0.18 7.03
N GLY A 105 -12.58 -0.85 6.60
CA GLY A 105 -12.70 -1.17 5.18
C GLY A 105 -13.37 -0.07 4.33
N PRO A 106 -14.57 0.40 4.71
CA PRO A 106 -15.23 1.50 4.02
C PRO A 106 -14.40 2.78 4.01
N GLU A 107 -13.74 3.11 5.13
CA GLU A 107 -12.90 4.30 5.26
C GLU A 107 -11.65 4.23 4.37
N GLN A 108 -11.02 3.05 4.27
CA GLN A 108 -9.91 2.82 3.33
C GLN A 108 -10.37 3.05 1.88
N ALA A 109 -11.51 2.47 1.49
CA ALA A 109 -12.05 2.64 0.16
C ALA A 109 -12.37 4.11 -0.14
N GLN A 110 -13.05 4.79 0.78
CA GLN A 110 -13.39 6.21 0.65
C GLN A 110 -12.13 7.08 0.52
N LEU A 111 -11.12 6.85 1.36
CA LEU A 111 -9.84 7.57 1.31
C LEU A 111 -9.17 7.40 -0.06
N LEU A 112 -9.00 6.17 -0.53
CA LEU A 112 -8.36 5.87 -1.81
C LEU A 112 -9.10 6.52 -2.99
N ILE A 113 -10.44 6.43 -3.00
CA ILE A 113 -11.28 7.02 -4.06
C ILE A 113 -11.22 8.55 -4.02
N SER A 114 -11.27 9.16 -2.84
CA SER A 114 -11.18 10.62 -2.69
C SER A 114 -9.84 11.18 -3.16
N GLU A 115 -8.76 10.40 -3.06
CA GLU A 115 -7.43 10.76 -3.59
C GLU A 115 -7.28 10.42 -5.09
N GLY A 116 -8.34 9.90 -5.70
CA GLY A 116 -8.47 9.69 -7.16
C GLY A 116 -8.05 8.32 -7.67
N ALA A 117 -7.90 7.32 -6.81
CA ALA A 117 -7.70 5.94 -7.28
C ALA A 117 -8.98 5.40 -7.96
N ASP A 118 -8.81 4.62 -9.03
CA ASP A 118 -9.92 3.97 -9.74
C ASP A 118 -10.55 2.88 -8.84
N PRO A 119 -11.85 2.98 -8.48
CA PRO A 119 -12.51 1.99 -7.64
C PRO A 119 -12.47 0.57 -8.21
N ASN A 120 -12.39 0.40 -9.54
CA ASN A 120 -12.25 -0.91 -10.18
C ASN A 120 -10.85 -1.54 -10.02
N ARG A 121 -9.91 -0.81 -9.43
CA ARG A 121 -8.54 -1.24 -9.16
C ARG A 121 -8.21 -1.30 -7.66
N ILE A 122 -9.24 -1.28 -6.81
CA ILE A 122 -9.10 -1.36 -5.35
C ILE A 122 -9.71 -2.68 -4.87
N MET A 123 -8.95 -3.40 -4.06
CA MET A 123 -9.44 -4.58 -3.33
C MET A 123 -9.20 -4.38 -1.83
N ILE A 124 -10.28 -4.31 -1.06
CA ILE A 124 -10.21 -4.26 0.40
C ILE A 124 -10.17 -5.70 0.92
N GLY A 125 -9.07 -6.05 1.58
CA GLY A 125 -8.83 -7.41 2.09
C GLY A 125 -9.19 -7.58 3.56
N HIS A 126 -9.39 -8.84 3.96
CA HIS A 126 -9.65 -9.29 5.34
C HIS A 126 -10.96 -8.79 5.98
N MET A 127 -11.93 -8.38 5.19
CA MET A 127 -13.24 -7.93 5.68
C MET A 127 -14.02 -9.05 6.42
N GLY A 128 -13.75 -10.32 6.13
CA GLY A 128 -14.36 -11.46 6.84
C GLY A 128 -13.98 -11.58 8.32
N GLY A 129 -13.07 -10.74 8.82
CA GLY A 129 -12.79 -10.63 10.27
C GLY A 129 -13.84 -9.84 11.05
N SER A 130 -14.71 -9.09 10.36
CA SER A 130 -15.82 -8.37 10.97
C SER A 130 -17.10 -9.21 10.94
N THR A 131 -17.90 -9.09 12.00
CA THR A 131 -19.28 -9.60 12.05
C THR A 131 -20.31 -8.51 11.74
N ASP A 132 -19.86 -7.28 11.54
CA ASP A 132 -20.67 -6.16 11.08
C ASP A 132 -20.88 -6.31 9.58
N LEU A 133 -22.14 -6.47 9.18
CA LEU A 133 -22.56 -6.70 7.80
C LEU A 133 -23.32 -5.51 7.20
N ASP A 134 -23.48 -4.42 7.94
CA ASP A 134 -24.21 -3.20 7.53
C ASP A 134 -23.31 -2.22 6.78
#